data_8f88c821749c55e57dfd2893d0915e8c
#
_entry.id   8f88c821749c55e57dfd2893d0915e8c
#
_cell.length_a   1.000
_cell.length_b   1.000
_cell.length_c   1.000
_cell.angle_alpha   90.00
_cell.angle_beta   90.00
_cell.angle_gamma   90.00
#
_symmetry.space_group_name_H-M   'P 1'
#
loop_
_entity.id
_entity.type
_entity.pdbx_description
1 polymer ?
#
loop_
_entity_poly.entity_id
_entity_poly.type
_entity_poly.pdbx_seq_one_letter_code
_entity_poly.pdbx_strand_id
1 'polypeptide(L)'
;LEALDVAVRLADVRASGRAPLSQGMISTATEHAEAVADELGPHISAGRDVVVIEPSDHAMFQREYEKLIDAESHTQLAENSYELFEYLYGLLANGADETALAAGDGKRIAYHSHCQQRTLGVEQYTEAVLDELGYDVVTSDVECCGMAGSFGYKADYYEVSMAVGEELAAQFTTPETDDRTIVASGTSCLDQLDDLLQRPPKHPIELLAGGDDRTD
;
A
#
# COMPACT_ATOMS: atom_id res chain seq x y z
N LEU A 1 -9.66 -10.97 1.99
CA LEU A 1 -9.93 -11.66 0.70
C LEU A 1 -10.67 -12.98 0.93
N GLU A 2 -10.25 -13.86 1.84
CA GLU A 2 -10.92 -15.13 2.12
C GLU A 2 -12.37 -14.93 2.59
N ALA A 3 -12.66 -13.85 3.33
CA ALA A 3 -14.04 -13.49 3.70
C ALA A 3 -14.94 -13.17 2.49
N LEU A 4 -14.33 -12.82 1.35
CA LEU A 4 -15.00 -12.58 0.07
C LEU A 4 -14.94 -13.80 -0.87
N ASP A 5 -14.77 -15.01 -0.33
CA ASP A 5 -14.67 -16.26 -1.07
C ASP A 5 -13.49 -16.36 -2.06
N VAL A 6 -12.44 -15.54 -1.89
CA VAL A 6 -11.22 -15.62 -2.68
C VAL A 6 -10.25 -16.63 -2.07
N ALA A 7 -9.82 -17.62 -2.86
CA ALA A 7 -8.81 -18.59 -2.45
C ALA A 7 -7.42 -17.95 -2.44
N VAL A 8 -6.91 -17.62 -1.25
CA VAL A 8 -5.64 -16.93 -1.05
C VAL A 8 -4.49 -17.92 -0.86
N ARG A 9 -3.34 -17.63 -1.45
CA ARG A 9 -2.07 -18.29 -1.20
C ARG A 9 -0.98 -17.25 -0.98
N LEU A 10 -0.22 -17.37 0.09
CA LEU A 10 0.97 -16.57 0.29
C LEU A 10 2.10 -17.11 -0.60
N ALA A 11 2.69 -16.24 -1.41
CA ALA A 11 3.86 -16.55 -2.21
C ALA A 11 5.14 -16.50 -1.33
N ASP A 12 6.11 -17.37 -1.63
CA ASP A 12 7.42 -17.36 -0.94
C ASP A 12 8.37 -16.35 -1.59
N VAL A 13 7.95 -15.09 -1.60
CA VAL A 13 8.74 -13.97 -2.10
C VAL A 13 9.40 -13.23 -0.94
N ARG A 14 10.73 -13.14 -0.94
CA ARG A 14 11.49 -12.51 0.15
C ARG A 14 11.55 -10.99 0.06
N ALA A 15 11.77 -10.47 -1.14
CA ALA A 15 11.89 -9.03 -1.39
C ALA A 15 11.69 -8.71 -2.87
N SER A 16 11.05 -7.59 -3.17
CA SER A 16 10.83 -7.10 -4.54
C SER A 16 12.08 -6.50 -5.21
N GLY A 17 13.11 -6.21 -4.46
CA GLY A 17 14.28 -5.44 -4.94
C GLY A 17 14.12 -3.93 -4.79
N ARG A 18 13.01 -3.42 -4.20
CA ARG A 18 12.79 -1.98 -4.01
C ARG A 18 13.89 -1.31 -3.21
N ALA A 19 14.29 -1.88 -2.08
CA ALA A 19 15.31 -1.31 -1.22
C ALA A 19 16.68 -1.20 -1.92
N PRO A 20 17.26 -2.27 -2.50
CA PRO A 20 18.52 -2.17 -3.25
C PRO A 20 18.41 -1.25 -4.46
N LEU A 21 17.30 -1.23 -5.19
CA LEU A 21 17.10 -0.33 -6.33
C LEU A 21 17.18 1.14 -5.88
N SER A 22 16.56 1.50 -4.77
CA SER A 22 16.58 2.86 -4.23
C SER A 22 17.98 3.33 -3.82
N GLN A 23 18.93 2.42 -3.66
CA GLN A 23 20.34 2.68 -3.35
C GLN A 23 21.26 2.58 -4.59
N GLY A 24 20.70 2.34 -5.78
CA GLY A 24 21.47 2.16 -7.00
C GLY A 24 22.17 0.79 -7.11
N MET A 25 21.82 -0.16 -6.28
CA MET A 25 22.36 -1.53 -6.30
C MET A 25 21.62 -2.36 -7.37
N ILE A 26 21.85 -2.03 -8.64
CA ILE A 26 21.06 -2.54 -9.76
C ILE A 26 21.16 -4.06 -9.86
N SER A 27 22.36 -4.65 -9.78
CA SER A 27 22.53 -6.12 -9.85
C SER A 27 21.70 -6.85 -8.82
N THR A 28 21.73 -6.38 -7.56
CA THR A 28 20.95 -6.99 -6.48
C THR A 28 19.44 -6.81 -6.71
N ALA A 29 19.02 -5.64 -7.21
CA ALA A 29 17.63 -5.41 -7.56
C ALA A 29 17.16 -6.34 -8.69
N THR A 30 18.00 -6.56 -9.70
CA THR A 30 17.75 -7.51 -10.80
C THR A 30 17.60 -8.94 -10.29
N GLU A 31 18.55 -9.42 -9.47
CA GLU A 31 18.48 -10.77 -8.87
C GLU A 31 17.18 -10.99 -8.08
N HIS A 32 16.72 -9.96 -7.35
CA HIS A 32 15.44 -10.04 -6.64
C HIS A 32 14.25 -10.05 -7.61
N ALA A 33 14.27 -9.21 -8.65
CA ALA A 33 13.19 -9.12 -9.62
C ALA A 33 13.04 -10.44 -10.42
N GLU A 34 14.15 -11.06 -10.82
CA GLU A 34 14.17 -12.37 -11.47
C GLU A 34 13.58 -13.45 -10.55
N ALA A 35 14.00 -13.47 -9.27
CA ALA A 35 13.46 -14.43 -8.29
C ALA A 35 11.96 -14.26 -8.05
N VAL A 36 11.44 -13.02 -8.05
CA VAL A 36 10.00 -12.74 -7.97
C VAL A 36 9.27 -13.25 -9.20
N ALA A 37 9.79 -12.98 -10.40
CA ALA A 37 9.18 -13.41 -11.63
C ALA A 37 9.16 -14.96 -11.74
N ASP A 38 10.23 -15.62 -11.35
CA ASP A 38 10.34 -17.08 -11.32
C ASP A 38 9.34 -17.73 -10.35
N GLU A 39 9.12 -17.13 -9.17
CA GLU A 39 8.16 -17.63 -8.18
C GLU A 39 6.72 -17.37 -8.61
N LEU A 40 6.40 -16.18 -9.11
CA LEU A 40 5.02 -15.79 -9.41
C LEU A 40 4.53 -16.26 -10.79
N GLY A 41 5.42 -16.36 -11.78
CA GLY A 41 5.08 -16.72 -13.17
C GLY A 41 4.26 -18.02 -13.29
N PRO A 42 4.61 -19.12 -12.62
CA PRO A 42 3.81 -20.34 -12.63
C PRO A 42 2.41 -20.18 -12.05
N HIS A 43 2.25 -19.28 -11.05
CA HIS A 43 0.95 -19.00 -10.46
C HIS A 43 0.06 -18.20 -11.41
N ILE A 44 0.62 -17.18 -12.06
CA ILE A 44 -0.07 -16.38 -13.06
C ILE A 44 -0.48 -17.25 -14.25
N SER A 45 0.43 -18.11 -14.71
CA SER A 45 0.15 -19.06 -15.81
C SER A 45 -0.95 -20.07 -15.46
N ALA A 46 -1.19 -20.31 -14.17
CA ALA A 46 -2.29 -21.13 -13.68
C ALA A 46 -3.60 -20.32 -13.46
N GLY A 47 -3.65 -19.05 -13.92
CA GLY A 47 -4.83 -18.17 -13.85
C GLY A 47 -5.06 -17.54 -12.48
N ARG A 48 -3.98 -17.27 -11.72
CA ARG A 48 -4.06 -16.56 -10.44
C ARG A 48 -3.61 -15.12 -10.62
N ASP A 49 -4.31 -14.22 -9.95
CA ASP A 49 -3.88 -12.84 -9.80
C ASP A 49 -2.85 -12.72 -8.67
N VAL A 50 -2.01 -11.72 -8.77
CA VAL A 50 -1.05 -11.32 -7.74
C VAL A 50 -1.58 -10.08 -7.04
N VAL A 51 -1.84 -10.18 -5.74
CA VAL A 51 -2.32 -9.05 -4.94
C VAL A 51 -1.18 -8.55 -4.05
N VAL A 52 -0.86 -7.26 -4.17
CA VAL A 52 0.28 -6.61 -3.51
C VAL A 52 -0.23 -5.62 -2.48
N ILE A 53 0.24 -5.76 -1.22
CA ILE A 53 -0.20 -4.89 -0.11
C ILE A 53 0.63 -3.61 -0.06
N GLU A 54 1.95 -3.70 -0.31
CA GLU A 54 2.85 -2.54 -0.27
C GLU A 54 2.87 -1.83 -1.63
N PRO A 55 2.39 -0.58 -1.71
CA PRO A 55 2.29 0.13 -2.99
C PRO A 55 3.63 0.36 -3.70
N SER A 56 4.73 0.44 -2.94
CA SER A 56 6.05 0.59 -3.52
C SER A 56 6.53 -0.67 -4.24
N ASP A 57 6.11 -1.85 -3.77
CA ASP A 57 6.38 -3.12 -4.44
C ASP A 57 5.48 -3.31 -5.68
N HIS A 58 4.20 -2.89 -5.58
CA HIS A 58 3.32 -2.88 -6.76
C HIS A 58 3.89 -1.99 -7.87
N ALA A 59 4.39 -0.79 -7.53
CA ALA A 59 5.04 0.08 -8.50
C ALA A 59 6.27 -0.57 -9.15
N MET A 60 7.06 -1.36 -8.39
CA MET A 60 8.15 -2.15 -8.97
C MET A 60 7.65 -3.08 -10.07
N PHE A 61 6.58 -3.84 -9.81
CA PHE A 61 6.02 -4.79 -10.77
C PHE A 61 5.45 -4.09 -12.00
N GLN A 62 4.80 -2.94 -11.82
CA GLN A 62 4.17 -2.20 -12.89
C GLN A 62 5.16 -1.43 -13.79
N ARG A 63 6.30 -0.99 -13.27
CA ARG A 63 7.16 -0.02 -13.95
C ARG A 63 8.64 -0.38 -13.96
N GLU A 64 9.26 -0.56 -12.79
CA GLU A 64 10.71 -0.69 -12.71
C GLU A 64 11.21 -2.03 -13.25
N TYR A 65 10.44 -3.09 -13.12
CA TYR A 65 10.79 -4.43 -13.64
C TYR A 65 10.93 -4.47 -15.15
N GLU A 66 10.30 -3.55 -15.89
CA GLU A 66 10.53 -3.38 -17.34
C GLU A 66 12.03 -3.27 -17.70
N LYS A 67 12.84 -2.74 -16.75
CA LYS A 67 14.28 -2.51 -16.96
C LYS A 67 15.15 -3.53 -16.24
N LEU A 68 14.58 -4.42 -15.46
CA LEU A 68 15.31 -5.35 -14.61
C LEU A 68 15.20 -6.80 -15.09
N ILE A 69 14.08 -7.18 -15.71
CA ILE A 69 13.83 -8.55 -16.19
C ILE A 69 13.45 -8.53 -17.67
N ASP A 70 13.30 -9.71 -18.29
CA ASP A 70 12.87 -9.79 -19.67
C ASP A 70 11.43 -9.30 -19.88
N ALA A 71 11.12 -8.86 -21.10
CA ALA A 71 9.84 -8.21 -21.42
C ALA A 71 8.63 -9.13 -21.29
N GLU A 72 8.78 -10.44 -21.49
CA GLU A 72 7.68 -11.41 -21.38
C GLU A 72 7.28 -11.59 -19.90
N SER A 73 8.27 -11.83 -19.04
CA SER A 73 8.07 -11.96 -17.60
C SER A 73 7.53 -10.66 -16.97
N HIS A 74 8.05 -9.50 -17.39
CA HIS A 74 7.52 -8.21 -16.93
C HIS A 74 6.07 -8.03 -17.34
N THR A 75 5.72 -8.23 -18.62
CA THR A 75 4.35 -8.08 -19.11
C THR A 75 3.39 -9.01 -18.37
N GLN A 76 3.77 -10.28 -18.21
CA GLN A 76 2.96 -11.24 -17.45
C GLN A 76 2.69 -10.78 -16.03
N LEU A 77 3.71 -10.28 -15.31
CA LEU A 77 3.57 -9.83 -13.94
C LEU A 77 2.76 -8.54 -13.85
N ALA A 78 3.05 -7.55 -14.70
CA ALA A 78 2.37 -6.26 -14.68
C ALA A 78 0.87 -6.36 -14.99
N GLU A 79 0.50 -7.19 -15.98
CA GLU A 79 -0.91 -7.37 -16.38
C GLU A 79 -1.74 -8.18 -15.37
N ASN A 80 -1.10 -8.92 -14.46
CA ASN A 80 -1.77 -9.80 -13.52
C ASN A 80 -1.48 -9.45 -12.05
N SER A 81 -0.90 -8.27 -11.78
CA SER A 81 -0.71 -7.77 -10.42
C SER A 81 -1.55 -6.53 -10.14
N TYR A 82 -2.15 -6.51 -8.96
CA TYR A 82 -3.06 -5.48 -8.50
C TYR A 82 -2.64 -4.99 -7.12
N GLU A 83 -2.84 -3.71 -6.87
CA GLU A 83 -2.80 -3.20 -5.50
C GLU A 83 -4.00 -3.76 -4.72
N LEU A 84 -3.85 -3.94 -3.42
CA LEU A 84 -4.86 -4.62 -2.60
C LEU A 84 -6.26 -3.98 -2.69
N PHE A 85 -6.35 -2.66 -2.62
CA PHE A 85 -7.64 -1.96 -2.68
C PHE A 85 -8.20 -1.85 -4.10
N GLU A 86 -7.34 -1.82 -5.12
CA GLU A 86 -7.75 -1.99 -6.51
C GLU A 86 -8.44 -3.35 -6.71
N TYR A 87 -7.84 -4.41 -6.17
CA TYR A 87 -8.41 -5.75 -6.24
C TYR A 87 -9.73 -5.88 -5.46
N LEU A 88 -9.79 -5.32 -4.24
CA LEU A 88 -11.00 -5.29 -3.43
C LEU A 88 -12.13 -4.53 -4.13
N TYR A 89 -11.84 -3.35 -4.67
CA TYR A 89 -12.79 -2.58 -5.46
C TYR A 89 -13.35 -3.40 -6.63
N GLY A 90 -12.48 -4.10 -7.36
CA GLY A 90 -12.87 -4.99 -8.44
C GLY A 90 -13.80 -6.11 -7.97
N LEU A 91 -13.55 -6.73 -6.82
CA LEU A 91 -14.41 -7.77 -6.25
C LEU A 91 -15.81 -7.22 -5.90
N LEU A 92 -15.87 -6.09 -5.19
CA LEU A 92 -17.13 -5.45 -4.79
C LEU A 92 -17.94 -5.02 -6.02
N ALA A 93 -17.30 -4.37 -6.98
CA ALA A 93 -17.94 -3.95 -8.24
C ALA A 93 -18.48 -5.14 -9.06
N ASN A 94 -17.95 -6.35 -8.87
CA ASN A 94 -18.45 -7.58 -9.49
C ASN A 94 -19.38 -8.40 -8.58
N GLY A 95 -19.87 -7.81 -7.48
CA GLY A 95 -20.95 -8.36 -6.66
C GLY A 95 -20.49 -9.25 -5.51
N ALA A 96 -19.24 -9.14 -5.05
CA ALA A 96 -18.84 -9.72 -3.77
C ALA A 96 -19.65 -9.10 -2.62
N ASP A 97 -19.93 -9.90 -1.60
CA ASP A 97 -20.76 -9.47 -0.47
C ASP A 97 -19.99 -8.55 0.48
N GLU A 98 -20.22 -7.26 0.39
CA GLU A 98 -19.59 -6.23 1.23
C GLU A 98 -19.84 -6.46 2.73
N THR A 99 -20.94 -7.15 3.11
CA THR A 99 -21.26 -7.42 4.51
C THR A 99 -20.28 -8.40 5.17
N ALA A 100 -19.43 -9.04 4.38
CA ALA A 100 -18.32 -9.87 4.87
C ALA A 100 -17.14 -9.03 5.40
N LEU A 101 -17.13 -7.72 5.14
CA LEU A 101 -16.14 -6.78 5.62
C LEU A 101 -16.69 -5.96 6.79
N ALA A 102 -15.79 -5.40 7.60
CA ALA A 102 -16.22 -4.54 8.72
C ALA A 102 -16.78 -3.22 8.19
N ALA A 103 -18.04 -2.92 8.55
CA ALA A 103 -18.67 -1.65 8.23
C ALA A 103 -18.00 -0.48 8.97
N GLY A 104 -17.91 0.64 8.29
CA GLY A 104 -17.38 1.89 8.85
C GLY A 104 -18.31 2.50 9.89
N ASP A 105 -19.64 2.39 9.70
CA ASP A 105 -20.65 2.96 10.60
C ASP A 105 -20.43 4.45 10.92
N GLY A 106 -19.92 5.21 9.95
CA GLY A 106 -19.57 6.63 10.12
C GLY A 106 -18.29 6.87 10.92
N LYS A 107 -17.46 5.85 11.14
CA LYS A 107 -16.14 6.04 11.77
C LYS A 107 -15.31 7.02 10.97
N ARG A 108 -14.72 7.98 11.68
CA ARG A 108 -13.96 9.08 11.09
C ARG A 108 -12.49 8.69 10.92
N ILE A 109 -11.99 8.79 9.69
CA ILE A 109 -10.58 8.50 9.38
C ILE A 109 -9.93 9.67 8.64
N ALA A 110 -8.62 9.84 8.88
CA ALA A 110 -7.76 10.75 8.13
C ALA A 110 -6.76 9.90 7.36
N TYR A 111 -6.89 9.88 6.04
CA TYR A 111 -6.18 8.99 5.15
C TYR A 111 -5.06 9.68 4.39
N HIS A 112 -3.89 9.05 4.34
CA HIS A 112 -2.78 9.42 3.47
C HIS A 112 -2.50 8.30 2.47
N SER A 113 -2.74 8.57 1.19
CA SER A 113 -2.39 7.65 0.11
C SER A 113 -0.88 7.65 -0.14
N HIS A 114 -0.29 6.48 -0.34
CA HIS A 114 1.11 6.35 -0.66
C HIS A 114 1.44 7.00 -2.01
N CYS A 115 2.61 7.67 -2.12
CA CYS A 115 3.01 8.38 -3.34
C CYS A 115 3.06 7.46 -4.58
N GLN A 116 3.36 6.18 -4.43
CA GLN A 116 3.34 5.22 -5.54
C GLN A 116 1.91 4.85 -5.98
N GLN A 117 0.92 4.82 -5.09
CA GLN A 117 -0.49 4.69 -5.50
C GLN A 117 -0.90 5.86 -6.39
N ARG A 118 -0.57 7.09 -5.99
CA ARG A 118 -0.82 8.30 -6.81
C ARG A 118 -0.12 8.24 -8.16
N THR A 119 1.14 7.80 -8.18
CA THR A 119 1.91 7.65 -9.42
C THR A 119 1.28 6.63 -10.39
N LEU A 120 0.65 5.59 -9.87
CA LEU A 120 -0.05 4.57 -10.66
C LEU A 120 -1.53 4.92 -10.91
N GLY A 121 -2.10 5.93 -10.23
CA GLY A 121 -3.50 6.31 -10.33
C GLY A 121 -4.46 5.32 -9.67
N VAL A 122 -4.00 4.60 -8.63
CA VAL A 122 -4.79 3.57 -7.94
C VAL A 122 -5.25 4.01 -6.53
N GLU A 123 -4.86 5.19 -6.05
CA GLU A 123 -5.24 5.72 -4.74
C GLU A 123 -6.76 5.83 -4.56
N GLN A 124 -7.46 6.16 -5.63
CA GLN A 124 -8.92 6.32 -5.65
C GLN A 124 -9.67 5.05 -5.25
N TYR A 125 -9.08 3.87 -5.43
CA TYR A 125 -9.74 2.61 -5.07
C TYR A 125 -9.82 2.42 -3.55
N THR A 126 -8.81 2.85 -2.80
CA THR A 126 -8.86 2.84 -1.34
C THR A 126 -9.99 3.74 -0.81
N GLU A 127 -10.09 4.96 -1.34
CA GLU A 127 -11.13 5.91 -0.96
C GLU A 127 -12.52 5.36 -1.31
N ALA A 128 -12.70 4.83 -2.52
CA ALA A 128 -13.96 4.27 -2.97
C ALA A 128 -14.44 3.09 -2.11
N VAL A 129 -13.55 2.15 -1.77
CA VAL A 129 -13.89 1.01 -0.90
C VAL A 129 -14.26 1.47 0.51
N LEU A 130 -13.50 2.41 1.08
CA LEU A 130 -13.79 2.92 2.42
C LEU A 130 -15.09 3.71 2.46
N ASP A 131 -15.40 4.51 1.45
CA ASP A 131 -16.67 5.25 1.32
C ASP A 131 -17.85 4.28 1.17
N GLU A 132 -17.73 3.28 0.31
CA GLU A 132 -18.77 2.24 0.11
C GLU A 132 -19.08 1.49 1.41
N LEU A 133 -18.07 1.23 2.24
CA LEU A 133 -18.23 0.60 3.55
C LEU A 133 -18.70 1.56 4.65
N GLY A 134 -18.96 2.83 4.33
CA GLY A 134 -19.55 3.82 5.24
C GLY A 134 -18.56 4.48 6.22
N TYR A 135 -17.27 4.58 5.88
CA TYR A 135 -16.32 5.41 6.62
C TYR A 135 -16.46 6.89 6.23
N ASP A 136 -16.28 7.79 7.20
CA ASP A 136 -16.14 9.23 6.95
C ASP A 136 -14.65 9.56 6.72
N VAL A 137 -14.24 9.66 5.46
CA VAL A 137 -12.85 9.78 5.03
C VAL A 137 -12.49 11.24 4.75
N VAL A 138 -11.40 11.74 5.35
CA VAL A 138 -10.71 12.96 4.94
C VAL A 138 -9.33 12.58 4.44
N THR A 139 -8.99 12.97 3.22
CA THR A 139 -7.74 12.63 2.57
C THR A 139 -6.75 13.79 2.68
N SER A 140 -5.46 13.50 2.89
CA SER A 140 -4.41 14.52 2.80
C SER A 140 -4.15 14.90 1.35
N ASP A 141 -3.84 16.17 1.11
CA ASP A 141 -3.41 16.69 -0.19
C ASP A 141 -1.87 16.71 -0.36
N VAL A 142 -1.14 16.32 0.69
CA VAL A 142 0.34 16.20 0.65
C VAL A 142 0.73 14.96 -0.14
N GLU A 143 1.62 15.14 -1.13
CA GLU A 143 2.02 14.06 -2.04
C GLU A 143 3.00 13.05 -1.42
N CYS A 144 3.80 13.46 -0.43
CA CYS A 144 4.87 12.63 0.14
C CYS A 144 4.94 12.77 1.65
N CYS A 145 5.06 11.64 2.36
CA CYS A 145 5.27 11.62 3.81
C CYS A 145 6.69 12.03 4.24
N GLY A 146 7.63 12.23 3.31
CA GLY A 146 9.02 12.57 3.58
C GLY A 146 9.99 11.39 3.54
N MET A 147 9.53 10.16 3.69
CA MET A 147 10.39 8.98 3.77
C MET A 147 11.06 8.60 2.43
N ALA A 148 10.36 8.81 1.29
CA ALA A 148 10.85 8.49 -0.05
C ALA A 148 11.59 7.14 -0.12
N GLY A 149 10.90 6.06 0.26
CA GLY A 149 11.49 4.73 0.42
C GLY A 149 12.43 4.69 1.62
N SER A 150 13.71 4.45 1.40
CA SER A 150 14.72 4.40 2.46
C SER A 150 15.44 5.72 2.76
N PHE A 151 15.01 6.82 2.12
CA PHE A 151 15.66 8.13 2.27
C PHE A 151 15.62 8.63 3.72
N GLY A 152 14.43 8.66 4.33
CA GLY A 152 14.22 9.16 5.67
C GLY A 152 14.85 8.32 6.79
N TYR A 153 15.19 7.05 6.52
CA TYR A 153 15.91 6.21 7.49
C TYR A 153 17.40 6.52 7.61
N LYS A 154 17.95 7.38 6.72
CA LYS A 154 19.35 7.75 6.76
C LYS A 154 19.55 8.96 7.65
N ALA A 155 20.51 8.89 8.58
CA ALA A 155 20.82 9.98 9.51
C ALA A 155 21.11 11.31 8.78
N ASP A 156 21.79 11.26 7.63
CA ASP A 156 22.14 12.45 6.83
C ASP A 156 20.92 13.16 6.23
N TYR A 157 19.79 12.47 6.10
CA TYR A 157 18.58 12.99 5.46
C TYR A 157 17.39 13.08 6.42
N TYR A 158 17.57 12.66 7.66
CA TYR A 158 16.50 12.60 8.66
C TYR A 158 15.80 13.96 8.84
N GLU A 159 16.57 15.04 9.02
CA GLU A 159 15.99 16.37 9.21
C GLU A 159 15.15 16.84 8.00
N VAL A 160 15.60 16.52 6.79
CA VAL A 160 14.84 16.83 5.56
C VAL A 160 13.58 16.00 5.46
N SER A 161 13.68 14.72 5.80
CA SER A 161 12.53 13.80 5.84
C SER A 161 11.47 14.28 6.83
N MET A 162 11.89 14.67 8.03
CA MET A 162 11.00 15.19 9.07
C MET A 162 10.35 16.51 8.62
N ALA A 163 11.11 17.44 8.05
CA ALA A 163 10.57 18.72 7.58
C ALA A 163 9.49 18.55 6.48
N VAL A 164 9.65 17.57 5.59
CA VAL A 164 8.61 17.22 4.61
C VAL A 164 7.41 16.56 5.29
N GLY A 165 7.64 15.67 6.25
CA GLY A 165 6.60 14.98 7.00
C GLY A 165 5.76 15.91 7.88
N GLU A 166 6.33 17.02 8.36
CA GLU A 166 5.62 18.03 9.16
C GLU A 166 4.42 18.65 8.41
N GLU A 167 4.50 18.81 7.09
CA GLU A 167 3.36 19.28 6.28
C GLU A 167 2.18 18.29 6.33
N LEU A 168 2.48 17.00 6.26
CA LEU A 168 1.49 15.95 6.39
C LEU A 168 0.91 15.89 7.81
N ALA A 169 1.77 15.94 8.83
CA ALA A 169 1.36 15.94 10.23
C ALA A 169 0.45 17.13 10.55
N ALA A 170 0.75 18.31 9.98
CA ALA A 170 -0.07 19.51 10.18
C ALA A 170 -1.50 19.33 9.67
N GLN A 171 -1.73 18.59 8.59
CA GLN A 171 -3.08 18.29 8.09
C GLN A 171 -3.85 17.33 9.00
N PHE A 172 -3.15 16.48 9.74
CA PHE A 172 -3.75 15.49 10.63
C PHE A 172 -3.85 15.96 12.11
N THR A 173 -3.48 17.21 12.37
CA THR A 173 -3.58 17.86 13.71
C THR A 173 -4.50 19.08 13.72
N THR A 174 -5.37 19.22 12.72
CA THR A 174 -6.40 20.26 12.69
C THR A 174 -7.60 19.87 13.56
N PRO A 175 -8.45 20.84 13.98
CA PRO A 175 -9.68 20.53 14.72
C PRO A 175 -10.64 19.57 13.98
N GLU A 176 -10.50 19.42 12.67
CA GLU A 176 -11.30 18.49 11.88
C GLU A 176 -10.74 17.07 11.89
N THR A 177 -9.42 16.91 12.07
CA THR A 177 -8.70 15.66 11.89
C THR A 177 -8.06 15.10 13.17
N ASP A 178 -7.98 15.88 14.24
CA ASP A 178 -7.27 15.50 15.47
C ASP A 178 -7.92 14.34 16.26
N ASP A 179 -9.21 14.08 16.05
CA ASP A 179 -9.96 12.97 16.65
C ASP A 179 -10.16 11.78 15.67
N ARG A 180 -9.72 11.90 14.42
CA ARG A 180 -9.85 10.84 13.41
C ARG A 180 -8.79 9.76 13.61
N THR A 181 -9.11 8.51 13.26
CA THR A 181 -8.11 7.44 13.13
C THR A 181 -7.18 7.76 11.97
N ILE A 182 -5.87 7.77 12.22
CA ILE A 182 -4.87 7.97 11.17
C ILE A 182 -4.71 6.69 10.36
N VAL A 183 -4.73 6.82 9.04
CA VAL A 183 -4.64 5.69 8.11
C VAL A 183 -3.68 6.02 6.98
N ALA A 184 -2.80 5.08 6.65
CA ALA A 184 -1.88 5.22 5.51
C ALA A 184 -1.59 3.87 4.84
N SER A 185 -1.43 3.86 3.52
CA SER A 185 -1.30 2.63 2.72
C SER A 185 0.10 2.06 2.63
N GLY A 186 1.15 2.77 3.00
CA GLY A 186 2.53 2.29 2.85
C GLY A 186 3.27 2.22 4.17
N THR A 187 4.12 1.22 4.34
CA THR A 187 4.94 1.01 5.55
C THR A 187 5.73 2.25 5.94
N SER A 188 6.40 2.89 4.96
CA SER A 188 7.18 4.11 5.22
C SER A 188 6.31 5.30 5.65
N CYS A 189 5.07 5.38 5.17
CA CYS A 189 4.13 6.42 5.61
C CYS A 189 3.62 6.14 7.02
N LEU A 190 3.38 4.88 7.36
CA LEU A 190 3.00 4.47 8.72
C LEU A 190 4.10 4.82 9.71
N ASP A 191 5.34 4.44 9.44
CA ASP A 191 6.49 4.75 10.30
C ASP A 191 6.66 6.26 10.52
N GLN A 192 6.57 7.05 9.44
CA GLN A 192 6.72 8.51 9.53
C GLN A 192 5.61 9.17 10.34
N LEU A 193 4.36 8.75 10.13
CA LEU A 193 3.21 9.29 10.85
C LEU A 193 3.21 8.89 12.32
N ASP A 194 3.67 7.68 12.66
CA ASP A 194 3.81 7.24 14.04
C ASP A 194 4.83 8.10 14.81
N ASP A 195 5.98 8.38 14.18
CA ASP A 195 7.02 9.23 14.77
C ASP A 195 6.55 10.69 14.95
N LEU A 196 5.85 11.25 13.97
CA LEU A 196 5.40 12.64 13.96
C LEU A 196 4.20 12.91 14.86
N LEU A 197 3.22 12.00 14.92
CA LEU A 197 1.92 12.28 15.53
C LEU A 197 1.74 11.70 16.93
N GLN A 198 2.60 10.77 17.36
CA GLN A 198 2.46 10.00 18.61
C GLN A 198 1.06 9.35 18.76
N ARG A 199 0.42 9.09 17.63
CA ARG A 199 -0.82 8.35 17.47
C ARG A 199 -0.56 7.24 16.46
N PRO A 200 -0.67 5.94 16.84
CA PRO A 200 -0.33 4.85 15.96
C PRO A 200 -1.26 4.86 14.74
N PRO A 201 -0.72 5.04 13.53
CA PRO A 201 -1.50 4.95 12.31
C PRO A 201 -1.83 3.48 12.00
N LYS A 202 -2.87 3.26 11.19
CA LYS A 202 -3.28 1.94 10.73
C LYS A 202 -3.15 1.81 9.23
N HIS A 203 -2.86 0.61 8.75
CA HIS A 203 -3.07 0.31 7.34
C HIS A 203 -4.58 0.20 7.05
N PRO A 204 -5.08 0.68 5.89
CA PRO A 204 -6.53 0.65 5.60
C PRO A 204 -7.14 -0.75 5.71
N ILE A 205 -6.39 -1.81 5.39
CA ILE A 205 -6.88 -3.20 5.51
C ILE A 205 -7.21 -3.61 6.95
N GLU A 206 -6.57 -3.00 7.94
CA GLU A 206 -6.86 -3.28 9.36
C GLU A 206 -8.25 -2.80 9.77
N LEU A 207 -8.79 -1.80 9.06
CA LEU A 207 -10.15 -1.32 9.29
C LEU A 207 -11.19 -2.34 8.82
N LEU A 208 -10.87 -3.12 7.79
CA LEU A 208 -11.78 -4.07 7.14
C LEU A 208 -11.77 -5.45 7.80
N ALA A 209 -10.76 -5.77 8.59
CA ALA A 209 -10.74 -6.97 9.40
C ALA A 209 -11.77 -6.80 10.53
N GLY A 210 -12.83 -7.61 10.54
CA GLY A 210 -13.83 -7.60 11.62
C GLY A 210 -13.12 -7.75 12.97
N GLY A 211 -13.29 -6.76 13.84
CA GLY A 211 -12.45 -6.57 15.00
C GLY A 211 -12.38 -7.78 15.93
N ASP A 212 -11.18 -8.28 16.11
CA ASP A 212 -10.75 -8.80 17.38
C ASP A 212 -9.91 -7.67 18.01
N ASP A 213 -10.52 -6.92 18.88
CA ASP A 213 -9.87 -5.89 19.70
C ASP A 213 -8.90 -6.63 20.64
N ARG A 214 -7.79 -7.11 20.08
CA ARG A 214 -6.69 -7.66 20.89
C ARG A 214 -5.93 -6.50 21.50
N THR A 215 -6.54 -5.96 22.54
CA THR A 215 -5.80 -5.26 23.59
C THR A 215 -4.92 -6.28 24.29
N ASP A 216 -3.62 -6.31 23.98
CA ASP A 216 -2.56 -6.81 24.86
C ASP A 216 -1.59 -5.67 25.18
#